data_d42fe4ac5962c336a13b3afb90ce534e
#
_entry.id   d42fe4ac5962c336a13b3afb90ce534e
#
_cell.length_a   1.000
_cell.length_b   1.000
_cell.length_c   1.000
_cell.angle_alpha   90.00
_cell.angle_beta   90.00
_cell.angle_gamma   90.00
#
_symmetry.space_group_name_H-M   'P 1'
#
loop_
_entity.id
_entity.type
_entity.pdbx_description
1 polymer ?
#
loop_
_entity_poly.entity_id
_entity_poly.type
_entity_poly.pdbx_seq_one_letter_code
_entity_poly.pdbx_strand_id
1 'polypeptide(L)'
;MREGVNKVALCLFEHNEKAYRAAIRMMDQYGKAAIAHSTGTGKSYIAFKLIEDNPEKVVIWLSPSEYIFKTQLESLKRNDSDFPLVNVHFYTYAKLMCCTQTQLEEIAAQKPAYLILDEFHRAGAECWGESTVALLKLCQDAKLLGLTETNIRYLDKNRDMAEELLDGHIAGDMNLGEAVVRGILPAPKYVTTVYQYQKALAKYQARVDNLRTPGIQDANQKYLDALRRTLEQADGLDRVFAHHITNKSGKYIVFCANKEHMDEMVSHVPEWFTGVNPDVVVYEAYSDDPNTDKAFADFKTDISDRLKLLFCIDMLNEGVHVEGISGVILFRPTISPIIYKQQIGRALTAGDTAAPLILDVVNNFEGLTSISGLQSEMQEAVHRLYANGEGDKIVTERFEVIEQVHDCRILFERLQENLSSSWEHYFSEASIYYAEHGNLNIPKLYTTPSGLSLGVWLVT
;
A
#
# COMPACT_ATOMS: atom_id res chain seq x y z
N MET A 1 26.06 2.75 46.28
CA MET A 1 25.44 1.57 45.65
C MET A 1 24.20 2.08 44.93
N ARG A 2 24.24 2.25 43.62
CA ARG A 2 23.03 2.53 42.80
C ARG A 2 22.36 1.20 42.59
N GLU A 3 21.18 1.05 43.17
CA GLU A 3 20.32 -0.09 42.90
C GLU A 3 20.12 -0.18 41.39
N GLY A 4 20.45 -1.35 40.81
CA GLY A 4 20.23 -1.63 39.40
C GLY A 4 18.73 -1.62 39.12
N VAL A 5 18.27 -0.58 38.46
CA VAL A 5 16.96 -0.61 37.83
C VAL A 5 17.00 -1.80 36.88
N ASN A 6 16.19 -2.82 37.16
CA ASN A 6 16.01 -3.94 36.23
C ASN A 6 15.48 -3.35 34.89
N LYS A 7 16.40 -3.15 33.94
CA LYS A 7 16.06 -2.70 32.61
C LYS A 7 15.19 -3.79 31.96
N VAL A 8 13.93 -3.48 31.69
CA VAL A 8 13.06 -4.41 30.99
C VAL A 8 13.56 -4.47 29.54
N ALA A 9 14.09 -5.63 29.14
CA ALA A 9 14.55 -5.86 27.79
C ALA A 9 13.39 -5.68 26.80
N LEU A 10 13.70 -5.17 25.59
CA LEU A 10 12.73 -5.02 24.52
C LEU A 10 12.11 -6.39 24.15
N CYS A 11 10.80 -6.53 24.36
CA CYS A 11 10.07 -7.74 24.06
C CYS A 11 9.45 -7.63 22.66
N LEU A 12 9.85 -8.49 21.74
CA LEU A 12 9.26 -8.58 20.41
C LEU A 12 7.97 -9.41 20.42
N PHE A 13 7.06 -9.11 19.53
CA PHE A 13 5.99 -10.06 19.20
C PHE A 13 6.57 -11.38 18.69
N GLU A 14 5.89 -12.50 18.91
CA GLU A 14 6.40 -13.85 18.59
C GLU A 14 6.87 -13.98 17.14
N HIS A 15 6.12 -13.42 16.18
CA HIS A 15 6.48 -13.46 14.76
C HIS A 15 7.77 -12.66 14.48
N ASN A 16 7.96 -11.51 15.14
CA ASN A 16 9.15 -10.69 15.00
C ASN A 16 10.35 -11.32 15.71
N GLU A 17 10.14 -11.97 16.85
CA GLU A 17 11.19 -12.74 17.54
C GLU A 17 11.72 -13.89 16.68
N LYS A 18 10.83 -14.62 16.00
CA LYS A 18 11.21 -15.68 15.05
C LYS A 18 12.03 -15.14 13.89
N ALA A 19 11.57 -14.02 13.29
CA ALA A 19 12.25 -13.36 12.19
C ALA A 19 13.61 -12.79 12.62
N TYR A 20 13.69 -12.17 13.81
CA TYR A 20 14.93 -11.67 14.39
C TYR A 20 15.99 -12.79 14.56
N ARG A 21 15.62 -13.91 15.19
CA ARG A 21 16.53 -15.05 15.36
C ARG A 21 16.99 -15.65 14.04
N ALA A 22 16.09 -15.71 13.04
CA ALA A 22 16.45 -16.16 11.71
C ALA A 22 17.42 -15.19 11.04
N ALA A 23 17.18 -13.86 11.15
CA ALA A 23 18.05 -12.83 10.59
C ALA A 23 19.45 -12.86 11.22
N ILE A 24 19.56 -13.02 12.55
CA ILE A 24 20.88 -13.15 13.22
C ILE A 24 21.65 -14.32 12.66
N ARG A 25 21.05 -15.53 12.60
CA ARG A 25 21.71 -16.73 12.03
C ARG A 25 22.14 -16.51 10.57
N MET A 26 21.29 -15.86 9.79
CA MET A 26 21.56 -15.60 8.38
C MET A 26 22.69 -14.57 8.20
N MET A 27 22.67 -13.49 8.98
CA MET A 27 23.78 -12.52 9.00
C MET A 27 25.10 -13.12 9.50
N ASP A 28 25.05 -14.06 10.45
CA ASP A 28 26.26 -14.77 10.92
C ASP A 28 26.85 -15.65 9.83
N GLN A 29 26.01 -16.26 9.01
CA GLN A 29 26.44 -17.18 7.96
C GLN A 29 26.84 -16.48 6.66
N TYR A 30 26.07 -15.44 6.25
CA TYR A 30 26.17 -14.84 4.92
C TYR A 30 26.50 -13.34 4.96
N GLY A 31 26.56 -12.73 6.14
CA GLY A 31 26.76 -11.30 6.30
C GLY A 31 25.52 -10.44 6.02
N LYS A 32 24.43 -11.04 5.54
CA LYS A 32 23.22 -10.33 5.05
C LYS A 32 21.94 -11.04 5.45
N ALA A 33 20.87 -10.27 5.73
CA ALA A 33 19.52 -10.81 5.93
C ALA A 33 18.46 -9.76 5.58
N ALA A 34 17.37 -10.18 4.94
CA ALA A 34 16.18 -9.39 4.68
C ALA A 34 15.00 -9.87 5.54
N ILE A 35 14.15 -8.93 5.96
CA ILE A 35 12.84 -9.20 6.55
C ILE A 35 11.79 -8.43 5.74
N ALA A 36 10.92 -9.18 5.07
CA ALA A 36 9.83 -8.66 4.26
C ALA A 36 8.50 -8.86 5.01
N HIS A 37 8.20 -8.01 5.97
CA HIS A 37 6.96 -8.03 6.75
C HIS A 37 6.08 -6.83 6.39
N SER A 38 4.76 -7.07 6.27
CA SER A 38 3.79 -6.03 5.94
C SER A 38 3.80 -4.87 6.96
N THR A 39 3.30 -3.72 6.54
CA THR A 39 3.11 -2.55 7.40
C THR A 39 2.22 -2.91 8.60
N GLY A 40 2.49 -2.30 9.76
CA GLY A 40 1.74 -2.53 11.00
C GLY A 40 2.19 -3.72 11.84
N THR A 41 3.05 -4.60 11.34
CA THR A 41 3.52 -5.81 12.07
C THR A 41 4.64 -5.55 13.07
N GLY A 42 5.13 -4.31 13.18
CA GLY A 42 6.19 -3.95 14.11
C GLY A 42 7.60 -4.31 13.66
N LYS A 43 7.85 -4.42 12.34
CA LYS A 43 9.17 -4.79 11.77
C LYS A 43 10.33 -3.92 12.25
N SER A 44 10.13 -2.62 12.48
CA SER A 44 11.19 -1.71 12.97
C SER A 44 11.72 -2.08 14.36
N TYR A 45 10.90 -2.74 15.18
CA TYR A 45 11.33 -3.21 16.50
C TYR A 45 12.37 -4.34 16.40
N ILE A 46 12.46 -5.04 15.28
CA ILE A 46 13.52 -6.02 15.01
C ILE A 46 14.90 -5.31 14.94
N ALA A 47 14.95 -4.16 14.26
CA ALA A 47 16.17 -3.36 14.22
C ALA A 47 16.53 -2.78 15.59
N PHE A 48 15.56 -2.31 16.36
CA PHE A 48 15.80 -1.86 17.74
C PHE A 48 16.31 -3.00 18.61
N LYS A 49 15.79 -4.22 18.47
CA LYS A 49 16.29 -5.38 19.20
C LYS A 49 17.74 -5.70 18.86
N LEU A 50 18.12 -5.59 17.59
CA LEU A 50 19.52 -5.74 17.16
C LEU A 50 20.43 -4.72 17.84
N ILE A 51 19.99 -3.45 17.98
CA ILE A 51 20.72 -2.39 18.66
C ILE A 51 20.83 -2.68 20.16
N GLU A 52 19.73 -3.06 20.81
CA GLU A 52 19.70 -3.39 22.25
C GLU A 52 20.67 -4.53 22.59
N ASP A 53 20.69 -5.57 21.76
CA ASP A 53 21.57 -6.74 21.97
C ASP A 53 23.05 -6.43 21.64
N ASN A 54 23.34 -5.27 21.00
CA ASN A 54 24.67 -4.86 20.58
C ASN A 54 24.98 -3.40 20.95
N PRO A 55 24.86 -2.97 22.24
CA PRO A 55 24.91 -1.56 22.63
C PRO A 55 26.27 -0.87 22.39
N GLU A 56 27.36 -1.64 22.33
CA GLU A 56 28.72 -1.13 22.10
C GLU A 56 29.10 -1.11 20.60
N LYS A 57 28.22 -1.60 19.71
CA LYS A 57 28.51 -1.66 18.28
C LYS A 57 27.99 -0.42 17.57
N VAL A 58 28.80 0.07 16.63
CA VAL A 58 28.34 1.15 15.72
C VAL A 58 27.35 0.59 14.73
N VAL A 59 26.21 1.25 14.62
CA VAL A 59 25.11 0.92 13.70
C VAL A 59 24.83 2.13 12.81
N ILE A 60 24.81 1.93 11.50
CA ILE A 60 24.32 2.91 10.54
C ILE A 60 22.92 2.48 10.10
N TRP A 61 21.94 3.35 10.27
CA TRP A 61 20.55 3.10 9.88
C TRP A 61 20.16 4.04 8.74
N LEU A 62 19.82 3.47 7.59
CA LEU A 62 19.33 4.19 6.43
C LEU A 62 17.81 4.07 6.32
N SER A 63 17.14 5.18 6.07
CA SER A 63 15.67 5.24 5.93
C SER A 63 15.26 6.22 4.83
N PRO A 64 14.04 6.12 4.27
CA PRO A 64 13.55 7.06 3.26
C PRO A 64 13.45 8.51 3.75
N SER A 65 13.12 8.76 5.03
CA SER A 65 12.95 10.10 5.56
C SER A 65 13.36 10.24 7.03
N GLU A 66 13.73 11.47 7.45
CA GLU A 66 13.99 11.78 8.86
C GLU A 66 12.74 11.67 9.73
N TYR A 67 11.58 11.91 9.15
CA TYR A 67 10.31 11.83 9.86
C TYR A 67 10.01 10.40 10.34
N ILE A 68 10.35 9.40 9.54
CA ILE A 68 10.24 7.98 9.92
C ILE A 68 11.07 7.68 11.16
N PHE A 69 12.33 8.12 11.19
CA PHE A 69 13.18 7.97 12.38
C PHE A 69 12.56 8.60 13.63
N LYS A 70 12.12 9.85 13.50
CA LYS A 70 11.54 10.59 14.65
C LYS A 70 10.36 9.85 15.24
N THR A 71 9.43 9.39 14.38
CA THR A 71 8.22 8.68 14.82
C THR A 71 8.51 7.33 15.46
N GLN A 72 9.43 6.56 14.88
CA GLN A 72 9.84 5.28 15.44
C GLN A 72 10.55 5.46 16.78
N LEU A 73 11.42 6.47 16.89
CA LEU A 73 12.11 6.81 18.13
C LEU A 73 11.18 7.33 19.23
N GLU A 74 10.17 8.12 18.88
CA GLU A 74 9.15 8.58 19.82
C GLU A 74 8.34 7.41 20.39
N SER A 75 7.96 6.46 19.55
CA SER A 75 7.28 5.25 19.98
C SER A 75 8.14 4.39 20.89
N LEU A 76 9.42 4.22 20.55
CA LEU A 76 10.38 3.49 21.37
C LEU A 76 10.59 4.16 22.73
N LYS A 77 10.85 5.47 22.76
CA LYS A 77 11.14 6.23 23.99
C LYS A 77 9.95 6.32 24.94
N ARG A 78 8.72 6.19 24.46
CA ARG A 78 7.56 6.07 25.34
C ARG A 78 7.60 4.80 26.17
N ASN A 79 8.19 3.73 25.63
CA ASN A 79 8.29 2.43 26.28
C ASN A 79 9.62 2.26 27.03
N ASP A 80 10.72 2.84 26.55
CA ASP A 80 12.05 2.82 27.15
C ASP A 80 12.77 4.15 26.88
N SER A 81 12.77 5.06 27.88
CA SER A 81 13.43 6.37 27.78
C SER A 81 14.94 6.29 27.67
N ASP A 82 15.54 5.20 28.16
CA ASP A 82 17.00 5.01 28.31
C ASP A 82 17.56 4.04 27.24
N PHE A 83 16.84 3.84 26.16
CA PHE A 83 17.27 2.95 25.07
C PHE A 83 18.64 3.39 24.50
N PRO A 84 19.60 2.45 24.26
CA PRO A 84 20.97 2.76 23.90
C PRO A 84 21.11 3.18 22.42
N LEU A 85 21.04 4.47 22.15
CA LEU A 85 21.19 5.04 20.80
C LEU A 85 22.54 5.74 20.56
N VAL A 86 23.45 5.71 21.50
CA VAL A 86 24.71 6.49 21.45
C VAL A 86 25.56 6.13 20.24
N ASN A 87 25.58 4.86 19.84
CA ASN A 87 26.37 4.34 18.72
C ASN A 87 25.54 4.14 17.44
N VAL A 88 24.35 4.76 17.36
CA VAL A 88 23.48 4.67 16.20
C VAL A 88 23.51 5.95 15.39
N HIS A 89 23.87 5.85 14.11
CA HIS A 89 23.94 6.96 13.18
C HIS A 89 22.85 6.84 12.12
N PHE A 90 21.92 7.80 12.09
CA PHE A 90 20.80 7.81 11.16
C PHE A 90 21.10 8.67 9.94
N TYR A 91 20.87 8.11 8.76
CA TYR A 91 20.94 8.84 7.49
C TYR A 91 19.71 8.53 6.64
N THR A 92 19.30 9.50 5.82
CA THR A 92 18.30 9.25 4.78
C THR A 92 18.98 8.85 3.47
N TYR A 93 18.28 8.05 2.64
CA TYR A 93 18.79 7.75 1.29
C TYR A 93 19.03 9.02 0.48
N ALA A 94 18.14 10.03 0.61
CA ALA A 94 18.31 11.33 -0.04
C ALA A 94 19.57 12.06 0.41
N LYS A 95 19.92 11.98 1.70
CA LYS A 95 21.18 12.58 2.21
C LYS A 95 22.40 11.88 1.63
N LEU A 96 22.41 10.56 1.54
CA LEU A 96 23.50 9.81 0.93
C LEU A 96 23.70 10.18 -0.56
N MET A 97 22.62 10.39 -1.30
CA MET A 97 22.69 10.82 -2.69
C MET A 97 23.46 12.14 -2.87
N CYS A 98 23.35 13.04 -1.89
CA CYS A 98 24.05 14.33 -1.89
C CYS A 98 25.49 14.25 -1.35
N CYS A 99 25.95 13.10 -0.84
CA CYS A 99 27.29 12.93 -0.31
C CYS A 99 28.33 12.81 -1.42
N THR A 100 29.47 13.47 -1.22
CA THR A 100 30.66 13.22 -2.04
C THR A 100 31.30 11.89 -1.65
N GLN A 101 32.19 11.36 -2.51
CA GLN A 101 32.94 10.15 -2.21
C GLN A 101 33.68 10.25 -0.86
N THR A 102 34.32 11.38 -0.58
CA THR A 102 35.03 11.63 0.71
C THR A 102 34.07 11.54 1.91
N GLN A 103 32.86 12.09 1.79
CA GLN A 103 31.86 12.01 2.86
C GLN A 103 31.36 10.58 3.09
N LEU A 104 31.21 9.78 2.02
CA LEU A 104 30.89 8.35 2.16
C LEU A 104 32.03 7.60 2.84
N GLU A 105 33.28 7.91 2.55
CA GLU A 105 34.45 7.36 3.22
C GLU A 105 34.52 7.74 4.70
N GLU A 106 34.17 9.00 5.05
CA GLU A 106 34.05 9.44 6.44
C GLU A 106 32.95 8.66 7.22
N ILE A 107 31.81 8.39 6.56
CA ILE A 107 30.74 7.56 7.13
C ILE A 107 31.27 6.13 7.36
N ALA A 108 31.95 5.55 6.38
CA ALA A 108 32.50 4.19 6.46
C ALA A 108 33.65 4.10 7.51
N ALA A 109 34.41 5.18 7.70
CA ALA A 109 35.48 5.25 8.71
C ALA A 109 35.00 5.07 10.15
N GLN A 110 33.70 5.20 10.41
CA GLN A 110 33.07 4.86 11.71
C GLN A 110 33.10 3.35 11.99
N LYS A 111 33.46 2.52 11.00
CA LYS A 111 33.55 1.05 11.09
C LYS A 111 32.27 0.42 11.67
N PRO A 112 31.12 0.61 11.01
CA PRO A 112 29.87 0.05 11.50
C PRO A 112 29.96 -1.47 11.57
N ALA A 113 29.43 -2.05 12.65
CA ALA A 113 29.24 -3.48 12.77
C ALA A 113 27.98 -3.94 12.02
N TYR A 114 27.00 -3.04 11.95
CA TYR A 114 25.72 -3.29 11.28
C TYR A 114 25.30 -2.11 10.41
N LEU A 115 24.73 -2.45 9.25
CA LEU A 115 24.01 -1.52 8.37
C LEU A 115 22.54 -1.97 8.34
N ILE A 116 21.63 -1.07 8.69
CA ILE A 116 20.17 -1.32 8.61
C ILE A 116 19.63 -0.52 7.42
N LEU A 117 18.98 -1.20 6.49
CA LEU A 117 18.29 -0.61 5.34
C LEU A 117 16.78 -0.68 5.58
N ASP A 118 16.18 0.40 6.06
CA ASP A 118 14.73 0.49 6.26
C ASP A 118 14.04 0.84 4.94
N GLU A 119 12.97 0.14 4.60
CA GLU A 119 12.27 0.19 3.32
C GLU A 119 13.25 0.03 2.12
N PHE A 120 14.09 -1.01 2.17
CA PHE A 120 15.18 -1.22 1.22
C PHE A 120 14.72 -1.37 -0.25
N HIS A 121 13.45 -1.68 -0.49
CA HIS A 121 12.88 -1.66 -1.85
C HIS A 121 13.06 -0.29 -2.53
N ARG A 122 13.24 0.79 -1.75
CA ARG A 122 13.52 2.12 -2.25
C ARG A 122 14.98 2.39 -2.55
N ALA A 123 15.88 1.70 -1.88
CA ALA A 123 17.32 1.88 -2.06
C ALA A 123 17.81 1.61 -3.50
N GLY A 124 17.01 0.92 -4.33
CA GLY A 124 17.28 0.67 -5.74
C GLY A 124 16.80 1.75 -6.71
N ALA A 125 16.27 2.90 -6.25
CA ALA A 125 15.89 3.99 -7.14
C ALA A 125 17.10 4.49 -7.93
N GLU A 126 16.92 4.84 -9.22
CA GLU A 126 18.00 5.31 -10.09
C GLU A 126 18.87 6.40 -9.44
N CYS A 127 18.25 7.30 -8.66
CA CYS A 127 18.95 8.37 -7.98
C CYS A 127 19.62 7.95 -6.65
N TRP A 128 19.08 6.97 -5.91
CA TRP A 128 19.56 6.60 -4.57
C TRP A 128 20.47 5.38 -4.55
N GLY A 129 20.34 4.53 -5.57
CA GLY A 129 21.00 3.22 -5.64
C GLY A 129 22.52 3.33 -5.68
N GLU A 130 23.08 4.25 -6.47
CA GLU A 130 24.53 4.36 -6.65
C GLU A 130 25.25 4.70 -5.34
N SER A 131 24.79 5.70 -4.60
CA SER A 131 25.41 6.11 -3.34
C SER A 131 25.22 5.06 -2.24
N THR A 132 24.07 4.39 -2.20
CA THR A 132 23.81 3.28 -1.26
C THR A 132 24.76 2.13 -1.55
N VAL A 133 24.88 1.68 -2.81
CA VAL A 133 25.81 0.61 -3.23
C VAL A 133 27.25 1.01 -2.96
N ALA A 134 27.64 2.28 -3.18
CA ALA A 134 28.97 2.77 -2.87
C ALA A 134 29.28 2.66 -1.35
N LEU A 135 28.35 3.07 -0.49
CA LEU A 135 28.52 2.93 0.96
C LEU A 135 28.62 1.45 1.38
N LEU A 136 27.77 0.57 0.82
CA LEU A 136 27.82 -0.88 1.11
C LEU A 136 29.19 -1.47 0.71
N LYS A 137 29.76 -1.04 -0.41
CA LYS A 137 31.12 -1.45 -0.83
C LYS A 137 32.21 -0.96 0.10
N LEU A 138 32.07 0.22 0.69
CA LEU A 138 33.02 0.75 1.67
C LEU A 138 32.93 0.06 3.04
N CYS A 139 31.77 -0.51 3.36
CA CYS A 139 31.46 -1.16 4.64
C CYS A 139 31.33 -2.69 4.50
N GLN A 140 32.20 -3.36 3.73
CA GLN A 140 32.09 -4.79 3.42
C GLN A 140 32.12 -5.72 4.65
N ASP A 141 32.75 -5.28 5.74
CA ASP A 141 32.84 -6.06 6.98
C ASP A 141 31.58 -5.92 7.87
N ALA A 142 30.70 -4.98 7.54
CA ALA A 142 29.47 -4.78 8.30
C ALA A 142 28.40 -5.80 7.90
N LYS A 143 27.66 -6.32 8.89
CA LYS A 143 26.47 -7.14 8.64
C LYS A 143 25.29 -6.28 8.19
N LEU A 144 24.57 -6.75 7.18
CA LEU A 144 23.49 -6.00 6.56
C LEU A 144 22.13 -6.57 6.94
N LEU A 145 21.26 -5.75 7.54
CA LEU A 145 19.86 -6.06 7.83
C LEU A 145 18.95 -5.19 6.97
N GLY A 146 18.20 -5.79 6.05
CA GLY A 146 17.16 -5.12 5.27
C GLY A 146 15.78 -5.33 5.89
N LEU A 147 15.00 -4.23 6.00
CA LEU A 147 13.60 -4.26 6.42
C LEU A 147 12.74 -3.68 5.30
N THR A 148 11.64 -4.33 4.97
CA THR A 148 10.69 -3.83 3.96
C THR A 148 9.31 -4.43 4.15
N GLU A 149 8.31 -3.88 3.49
CA GLU A 149 7.00 -4.51 3.31
C GLU A 149 7.00 -5.45 2.10
N THR A 150 7.79 -5.12 1.08
CA THR A 150 7.92 -5.92 -0.15
C THR A 150 9.36 -5.85 -0.67
N ASN A 151 9.87 -6.97 -1.14
CA ASN A 151 11.17 -7.04 -1.81
C ASN A 151 11.11 -6.61 -3.28
N ILE A 152 9.90 -6.56 -3.89
CA ILE A 152 9.72 -6.22 -5.30
C ILE A 152 9.54 -4.71 -5.48
N ARG A 153 10.35 -4.13 -6.37
CA ARG A 153 10.23 -2.75 -6.82
C ARG A 153 9.43 -2.70 -8.14
N TYR A 154 8.13 -2.46 -8.04
CA TYR A 154 7.22 -2.48 -9.20
C TYR A 154 7.44 -1.32 -10.19
N LEU A 155 7.99 -0.19 -9.73
CA LEU A 155 8.22 0.99 -10.58
C LEU A 155 9.31 0.77 -11.63
N ASP A 156 10.26 -0.16 -11.38
CA ASP A 156 11.42 -0.42 -12.23
C ASP A 156 11.41 -1.87 -12.76
N LYS A 157 10.42 -2.23 -13.53
CA LYS A 157 10.31 -3.54 -14.19
C LYS A 157 10.30 -4.73 -13.21
N ASN A 158 9.68 -4.56 -12.03
CA ASN A 158 9.58 -5.61 -11.00
C ASN A 158 10.95 -6.13 -10.51
N ARG A 159 11.91 -5.25 -10.26
CA ARG A 159 13.22 -5.64 -9.72
C ARG A 159 13.07 -6.22 -8.33
N ASP A 160 13.74 -7.35 -8.08
CA ASP A 160 13.84 -7.93 -6.73
C ASP A 160 15.01 -7.31 -5.97
N MET A 161 14.68 -6.43 -5.03
CA MET A 161 15.69 -5.71 -4.25
C MET A 161 16.33 -6.57 -3.16
N ALA A 162 15.68 -7.66 -2.72
CA ALA A 162 16.31 -8.62 -1.83
C ALA A 162 17.41 -9.38 -2.56
N GLU A 163 17.16 -9.76 -3.82
CA GLU A 163 18.20 -10.41 -4.65
C GLU A 163 19.38 -9.47 -4.93
N GLU A 164 19.09 -8.22 -5.31
CA GLU A 164 20.12 -7.25 -5.70
C GLU A 164 21.00 -6.75 -4.55
N LEU A 165 20.44 -6.50 -3.36
CA LEU A 165 21.16 -5.90 -2.23
C LEU A 165 21.55 -6.92 -1.17
N LEU A 166 20.79 -8.00 -1.04
CA LEU A 166 20.88 -8.96 0.06
C LEU A 166 21.11 -10.39 -0.40
N ASP A 167 21.46 -10.58 -1.70
CA ASP A 167 21.73 -11.86 -2.36
C ASP A 167 20.60 -12.90 -2.14
N GLY A 168 19.34 -12.44 -2.07
CA GLY A 168 18.16 -13.28 -1.86
C GLY A 168 18.02 -13.86 -0.44
N HIS A 169 18.81 -13.40 0.52
CA HIS A 169 18.79 -13.92 1.90
C HIS A 169 17.61 -13.36 2.69
N ILE A 170 16.43 -13.99 2.56
CA ILE A 170 15.19 -13.59 3.24
C ILE A 170 15.00 -14.43 4.51
N ALA A 171 15.13 -13.80 5.67
CA ALA A 171 14.99 -14.43 6.99
C ALA A 171 13.53 -14.50 7.48
N GLY A 172 12.67 -13.64 6.96
CA GLY A 172 11.23 -13.62 7.26
C GLY A 172 10.47 -12.97 6.13
N ASP A 173 9.39 -13.63 5.70
CA ASP A 173 8.47 -13.14 4.67
C ASP A 173 7.03 -13.34 5.16
N MET A 174 6.29 -12.23 5.24
CA MET A 174 4.91 -12.23 5.70
C MET A 174 4.14 -11.07 5.07
N ASN A 175 3.31 -11.39 4.08
CA ASN A 175 2.46 -10.40 3.42
C ASN A 175 1.28 -9.97 4.31
N LEU A 176 0.51 -8.98 3.84
CA LEU A 176 -0.62 -8.41 4.59
C LEU A 176 -1.71 -9.45 4.85
N GLY A 177 -2.04 -10.26 3.84
CA GLY A 177 -3.05 -11.31 3.95
C GLY A 177 -2.67 -12.35 4.99
N GLU A 178 -1.42 -12.82 5.03
CA GLU A 178 -0.95 -13.76 6.04
C GLU A 178 -0.98 -13.15 7.45
N ALA A 179 -0.58 -11.91 7.61
CA ALA A 179 -0.60 -11.23 8.91
C ALA A 179 -2.03 -11.13 9.47
N VAL A 180 -3.02 -10.90 8.61
CA VAL A 180 -4.45 -10.91 8.99
C VAL A 180 -4.92 -12.32 9.30
N VAL A 181 -4.62 -13.31 8.46
CA VAL A 181 -5.01 -14.71 8.67
C VAL A 181 -4.50 -15.25 10.01
N ARG A 182 -3.28 -14.90 10.39
CA ARG A 182 -2.65 -15.30 11.65
C ARG A 182 -3.08 -14.46 12.85
N GLY A 183 -3.96 -13.48 12.68
CA GLY A 183 -4.41 -12.58 13.75
C GLY A 183 -3.31 -11.69 14.32
N ILE A 184 -2.20 -11.52 13.60
CA ILE A 184 -1.13 -10.57 13.93
C ILE A 184 -1.63 -9.15 13.72
N LEU A 185 -2.37 -8.94 12.63
CA LEU A 185 -3.11 -7.73 12.35
C LEU A 185 -4.62 -8.00 12.48
N PRO A 186 -5.41 -7.03 12.96
CA PRO A 186 -6.85 -7.20 13.06
C PRO A 186 -7.48 -7.32 11.67
N ALA A 187 -8.48 -8.19 11.53
CA ALA A 187 -9.26 -8.29 10.31
C ALA A 187 -10.11 -7.02 10.13
N PRO A 188 -9.98 -6.29 9.02
CA PRO A 188 -10.72 -5.04 8.82
C PRO A 188 -12.18 -5.29 8.48
N LYS A 189 -13.02 -4.27 8.72
CA LYS A 189 -14.30 -4.12 8.05
C LYS A 189 -14.08 -3.31 6.78
N TYR A 190 -14.33 -3.90 5.61
CA TYR A 190 -14.07 -3.30 4.32
C TYR A 190 -15.38 -2.91 3.63
N VAL A 191 -15.51 -1.65 3.26
CA VAL A 191 -16.69 -1.12 2.58
C VAL A 191 -16.27 -0.48 1.27
N THR A 192 -16.80 -0.99 0.15
CA THR A 192 -16.58 -0.41 -1.18
C THR A 192 -17.80 0.38 -1.61
N THR A 193 -17.58 1.62 -2.04
CA THR A 193 -18.61 2.49 -2.61
C THR A 193 -18.06 3.26 -3.82
N VAL A 194 -18.93 3.92 -4.59
CA VAL A 194 -18.55 4.67 -5.79
C VAL A 194 -18.90 6.14 -5.63
N TYR A 195 -17.98 7.00 -6.06
CA TYR A 195 -18.16 8.44 -6.12
C TYR A 195 -17.69 8.98 -7.48
N GLN A 196 -18.41 9.97 -8.04
CA GLN A 196 -18.05 10.63 -9.32
C GLN A 196 -17.94 9.67 -10.53
N TYR A 197 -18.85 8.71 -10.63
CA TYR A 197 -18.87 7.69 -11.71
C TYR A 197 -19.22 8.24 -13.11
N GLN A 198 -19.65 9.50 -13.22
CA GLN A 198 -20.17 10.08 -14.48
C GLN A 198 -19.11 10.10 -15.58
N LYS A 199 -17.83 10.40 -15.22
CA LYS A 199 -16.71 10.39 -16.19
C LYS A 199 -16.45 8.97 -16.71
N ALA A 200 -16.53 7.97 -15.84
CA ALA A 200 -16.36 6.57 -16.23
C ALA A 200 -17.51 6.11 -17.13
N LEU A 201 -18.76 6.44 -16.79
CA LEU A 201 -19.92 6.15 -17.66
C LEU A 201 -19.76 6.80 -19.04
N ALA A 202 -19.34 8.06 -19.12
CA ALA A 202 -19.13 8.75 -20.40
C ALA A 202 -18.04 8.08 -21.25
N LYS A 203 -16.92 7.64 -20.62
CA LYS A 203 -15.85 6.88 -21.29
C LYS A 203 -16.37 5.58 -21.89
N TYR A 204 -17.17 4.81 -21.15
CA TYR A 204 -17.71 3.55 -21.63
C TYR A 204 -18.86 3.75 -22.64
N GLN A 205 -19.66 4.82 -22.50
CA GLN A 205 -20.64 5.20 -23.52
C GLN A 205 -19.96 5.45 -24.86
N ALA A 206 -18.90 6.25 -24.89
CA ALA A 206 -18.14 6.50 -26.11
C ALA A 206 -17.56 5.21 -26.73
N ARG A 207 -17.11 4.25 -25.91
CA ARG A 207 -16.64 2.94 -26.39
C ARG A 207 -17.77 2.14 -27.02
N VAL A 208 -18.96 2.11 -26.40
CA VAL A 208 -20.15 1.41 -26.93
C VAL A 208 -20.64 2.07 -28.23
N ASP A 209 -20.67 3.41 -28.29
CA ASP A 209 -21.09 4.16 -29.46
C ASP A 209 -20.17 3.91 -30.67
N ASN A 210 -18.90 3.62 -30.43
CA ASN A 210 -17.91 3.30 -31.48
C ASN A 210 -17.99 1.85 -31.98
N LEU A 211 -18.80 0.98 -31.37
CA LEU A 211 -19.03 -0.37 -31.87
C LEU A 211 -19.84 -0.32 -33.16
N ARG A 212 -19.40 -1.06 -34.19
CA ARG A 212 -19.98 -1.03 -35.53
C ARG A 212 -20.92 -2.19 -35.81
N THR A 213 -20.95 -3.20 -34.96
CA THR A 213 -21.85 -4.36 -35.10
C THR A 213 -23.11 -4.12 -34.27
N PRO A 214 -24.29 -3.89 -34.92
CA PRO A 214 -25.50 -3.45 -34.21
C PRO A 214 -25.89 -4.36 -33.02
N GLY A 215 -25.86 -5.69 -33.21
CA GLY A 215 -26.22 -6.63 -32.16
C GLY A 215 -25.29 -6.60 -30.95
N ILE A 216 -23.99 -6.35 -31.15
CA ILE A 216 -23.00 -6.22 -30.08
C ILE A 216 -23.17 -4.86 -29.40
N GLN A 217 -23.39 -3.81 -30.15
CA GLN A 217 -23.67 -2.47 -29.63
C GLN A 217 -24.92 -2.47 -28.75
N ASP A 218 -26.02 -3.02 -29.21
CA ASP A 218 -27.29 -3.11 -28.45
C ASP A 218 -27.12 -3.90 -27.14
N ALA A 219 -26.36 -5.00 -27.16
CA ALA A 219 -26.11 -5.80 -25.97
C ALA A 219 -25.30 -5.01 -24.94
N ASN A 220 -24.23 -4.34 -25.38
CA ASN A 220 -23.38 -3.52 -24.48
C ASN A 220 -24.12 -2.28 -23.96
N GLN A 221 -24.99 -1.66 -24.80
CA GLN A 221 -25.83 -0.54 -24.37
C GLN A 221 -26.77 -0.96 -23.22
N LYS A 222 -27.36 -2.14 -23.30
CA LYS A 222 -28.23 -2.66 -22.22
C LYS A 222 -27.48 -2.82 -20.90
N TYR A 223 -26.24 -3.34 -20.93
CA TYR A 223 -25.41 -3.43 -19.74
C TYR A 223 -25.05 -2.06 -19.19
N LEU A 224 -24.69 -1.10 -20.04
CA LEU A 224 -24.34 0.26 -19.64
C LEU A 224 -25.56 1.00 -19.04
N ASP A 225 -26.75 0.82 -19.61
CA ASP A 225 -27.99 1.40 -19.08
C ASP A 225 -28.42 0.77 -17.74
N ALA A 226 -28.20 -0.53 -17.59
CA ALA A 226 -28.40 -1.21 -16.31
C ALA A 226 -27.43 -0.69 -15.26
N LEU A 227 -26.15 -0.57 -15.60
CA LEU A 227 -25.10 -0.02 -14.70
C LEU A 227 -25.44 1.42 -14.28
N ARG A 228 -25.86 2.28 -15.21
CA ARG A 228 -26.28 3.65 -14.91
C ARG A 228 -27.43 3.67 -13.89
N ARG A 229 -28.48 2.89 -14.12
CA ARG A 229 -29.63 2.83 -13.19
C ARG A 229 -29.25 2.34 -11.80
N THR A 230 -28.36 1.35 -11.71
CA THR A 230 -27.90 0.82 -10.43
C THR A 230 -27.08 1.88 -9.66
N LEU A 231 -26.22 2.62 -10.37
CA LEU A 231 -25.44 3.71 -9.77
C LEU A 231 -26.31 4.88 -9.30
N GLU A 232 -27.37 5.22 -10.04
CA GLU A 232 -28.33 6.26 -9.66
C GLU A 232 -29.15 5.90 -8.42
N GLN A 233 -29.26 4.60 -8.11
CA GLN A 233 -29.96 4.08 -6.93
C GLN A 233 -29.05 3.82 -5.75
N ALA A 234 -27.71 3.92 -5.94
CA ALA A 234 -26.76 3.72 -4.85
C ALA A 234 -26.87 4.82 -3.80
N ASP A 235 -26.58 4.46 -2.55
CA ASP A 235 -26.54 5.43 -1.45
C ASP A 235 -25.46 6.49 -1.67
N GLY A 236 -25.77 7.73 -1.34
CA GLY A 236 -24.80 8.81 -1.30
C GLY A 236 -23.76 8.60 -0.19
N LEU A 237 -22.59 9.26 -0.32
CA LEU A 237 -21.51 9.11 0.66
C LEU A 237 -21.92 9.51 2.08
N ASP A 238 -22.80 10.49 2.23
CA ASP A 238 -23.38 10.92 3.50
C ASP A 238 -24.05 9.75 4.26
N ARG A 239 -24.85 8.94 3.55
CA ARG A 239 -25.50 7.74 4.13
C ARG A 239 -24.53 6.64 4.40
N VAL A 240 -23.60 6.38 3.46
CA VAL A 240 -22.56 5.36 3.61
C VAL A 240 -21.70 5.66 4.84
N PHE A 241 -21.24 6.89 5.01
CA PHE A 241 -20.44 7.27 6.18
C PHE A 241 -21.25 7.23 7.47
N ALA A 242 -22.47 7.74 7.48
CA ALA A 242 -23.34 7.69 8.66
C ALA A 242 -23.67 6.25 9.11
N HIS A 243 -23.76 5.32 8.16
CA HIS A 243 -24.04 3.91 8.45
C HIS A 243 -22.80 3.14 8.95
N HIS A 244 -21.63 3.38 8.34
CA HIS A 244 -20.45 2.55 8.59
C HIS A 244 -19.46 3.13 9.59
N ILE A 245 -19.38 4.46 9.75
CA ILE A 245 -18.54 5.11 10.75
C ILE A 245 -19.22 5.05 12.12
N THR A 246 -18.97 3.99 12.86
CA THR A 246 -19.58 3.75 14.18
C THR A 246 -18.85 4.51 15.30
N ASN A 247 -17.52 4.68 15.19
CA ASN A 247 -16.75 5.48 16.13
C ASN A 247 -16.82 6.96 15.75
N LYS A 248 -17.82 7.65 16.28
CA LYS A 248 -18.14 9.06 15.96
C LYS A 248 -17.11 10.08 16.45
N SER A 249 -16.23 9.69 17.38
CA SER A 249 -15.09 10.46 17.86
C SER A 249 -13.76 9.87 17.43
N GLY A 250 -13.78 8.95 16.45
CA GLY A 250 -12.63 8.25 15.93
C GLY A 250 -11.68 9.13 15.12
N LYS A 251 -10.51 8.58 14.86
CA LYS A 251 -9.48 9.14 13.98
C LYS A 251 -9.48 8.39 12.66
N TYR A 252 -9.64 9.09 11.56
CA TYR A 252 -9.64 8.52 10.21
C TYR A 252 -8.60 9.21 9.35
N ILE A 253 -7.82 8.42 8.61
CA ILE A 253 -6.89 8.94 7.59
C ILE A 253 -7.60 8.92 6.25
N VAL A 254 -7.56 10.04 5.53
CA VAL A 254 -8.23 10.23 4.24
C VAL A 254 -7.18 10.43 3.16
N PHE A 255 -7.03 9.47 2.26
CA PHE A 255 -6.05 9.54 1.18
C PHE A 255 -6.62 10.20 -0.07
N CYS A 256 -5.94 11.24 -0.54
CA CYS A 256 -6.30 12.00 -1.73
C CYS A 256 -5.22 11.88 -2.83
N ALA A 257 -5.60 12.15 -4.09
CA ALA A 257 -4.70 11.98 -5.24
C ALA A 257 -3.67 13.12 -5.36
N ASN A 258 -4.10 14.36 -5.10
CA ASN A 258 -3.28 15.57 -5.18
C ASN A 258 -3.96 16.70 -4.38
N LYS A 259 -3.34 17.87 -4.32
CA LYS A 259 -3.85 19.01 -3.53
C LYS A 259 -5.23 19.49 -3.99
N GLU A 260 -5.44 19.62 -5.30
CA GLU A 260 -6.72 20.06 -5.87
C GLU A 260 -7.85 19.09 -5.49
N HIS A 261 -7.59 17.78 -5.61
CA HIS A 261 -8.53 16.74 -5.19
C HIS A 261 -8.77 16.77 -3.68
N MET A 262 -7.73 17.00 -2.88
CA MET A 262 -7.87 17.13 -1.42
C MET A 262 -8.75 18.31 -1.06
N ASP A 263 -8.57 19.49 -1.67
CA ASP A 263 -9.37 20.67 -1.44
C ASP A 263 -10.85 20.44 -1.82
N GLU A 264 -11.09 19.74 -2.94
CA GLU A 264 -12.43 19.32 -3.34
C GLU A 264 -13.07 18.43 -2.26
N MET A 265 -12.38 17.37 -1.81
CA MET A 265 -12.90 16.44 -0.80
C MET A 265 -13.14 17.14 0.55
N VAL A 266 -12.24 18.00 0.98
CA VAL A 266 -12.38 18.81 2.20
C VAL A 266 -13.63 19.71 2.13
N SER A 267 -13.92 20.29 0.98
CA SER A 267 -15.10 21.15 0.78
C SER A 267 -16.43 20.40 1.00
N HIS A 268 -16.45 19.08 0.79
CA HIS A 268 -17.63 18.22 1.00
C HIS A 268 -17.76 17.66 2.43
N VAL A 269 -16.78 17.89 3.31
CA VAL A 269 -16.83 17.37 4.69
C VAL A 269 -18.13 17.73 5.43
N PRO A 270 -18.64 18.98 5.36
CA PRO A 270 -19.91 19.32 6.03
C PRO A 270 -21.11 18.54 5.50
N GLU A 271 -21.14 18.24 4.22
CA GLU A 271 -22.19 17.46 3.57
C GLU A 271 -22.13 15.99 4.00
N TRP A 272 -20.95 15.39 3.93
CA TRP A 272 -20.80 13.95 4.08
C TRP A 272 -20.75 13.45 5.53
N PHE A 273 -20.18 14.25 6.44
CA PHE A 273 -19.88 13.77 7.80
C PHE A 273 -20.79 14.34 8.89
N THR A 274 -21.64 15.33 8.60
CA THR A 274 -22.58 15.88 9.59
C THR A 274 -23.53 14.84 10.15
N GLY A 275 -23.92 13.83 9.33
CA GLY A 275 -24.72 12.69 9.78
C GLY A 275 -23.98 11.72 10.70
N VAL A 276 -22.65 11.72 10.67
CA VAL A 276 -21.78 10.92 11.55
C VAL A 276 -21.59 11.64 12.89
N ASN A 277 -21.03 12.86 12.81
CA ASN A 277 -20.81 13.76 13.94
C ASN A 277 -20.87 15.20 13.41
N PRO A 278 -21.74 16.07 13.95
CA PRO A 278 -21.83 17.47 13.54
C PRO A 278 -20.55 18.27 13.87
N ASP A 279 -19.75 17.79 14.82
CA ASP A 279 -18.48 18.42 15.21
C ASP A 279 -17.30 17.63 14.62
N VAL A 280 -16.89 18.04 13.40
CA VAL A 280 -15.79 17.44 12.65
C VAL A 280 -14.59 18.38 12.67
N VAL A 281 -13.40 17.83 12.89
CA VAL A 281 -12.14 18.56 12.73
C VAL A 281 -11.34 17.96 11.58
N VAL A 282 -10.84 18.84 10.71
CA VAL A 282 -10.04 18.50 9.55
C VAL A 282 -8.59 18.90 9.81
N TYR A 283 -7.68 17.98 9.55
CA TYR A 283 -6.24 18.17 9.51
C TYR A 283 -5.76 17.88 8.09
N GLU A 284 -4.81 18.67 7.58
CA GLU A 284 -4.26 18.51 6.24
C GLU A 284 -2.76 18.27 6.31
N ALA A 285 -2.26 17.26 5.59
CA ALA A 285 -0.86 16.90 5.58
C ALA A 285 -0.39 16.54 4.16
N TYR A 286 0.53 17.34 3.59
CA TYR A 286 1.13 17.09 2.28
C TYR A 286 2.55 17.68 2.21
N SER A 287 3.38 17.17 1.30
CA SER A 287 4.84 17.38 1.30
C SER A 287 5.27 18.84 1.23
N ASP A 288 4.49 19.70 0.57
CA ASP A 288 4.87 21.10 0.31
C ASP A 288 4.30 22.08 1.34
N ASP A 289 3.58 21.61 2.38
CA ASP A 289 3.03 22.48 3.43
C ASP A 289 3.97 22.51 4.64
N PRO A 290 4.49 23.71 5.02
CA PRO A 290 5.32 23.88 6.21
C PRO A 290 4.59 23.54 7.53
N ASN A 291 3.25 23.52 7.54
CA ASN A 291 2.45 23.18 8.71
C ASN A 291 2.14 21.69 8.86
N THR A 292 2.55 20.87 7.92
CA THR A 292 2.27 19.44 7.91
C THR A 292 2.66 18.73 9.20
N ASP A 293 3.87 18.98 9.72
CA ASP A 293 4.34 18.37 10.97
C ASP A 293 3.47 18.75 12.16
N LYS A 294 3.00 20.01 12.20
CA LYS A 294 2.11 20.51 13.23
C LYS A 294 0.72 19.89 13.12
N ALA A 295 0.11 19.92 11.93
CA ALA A 295 -1.21 19.32 11.69
C ALA A 295 -1.23 17.84 12.07
N PHE A 296 -0.14 17.14 11.77
CA PHE A 296 0.00 15.74 12.12
C PHE A 296 0.18 15.50 13.63
N ALA A 297 0.98 16.33 14.31
CA ALA A 297 1.14 16.28 15.77
C ALA A 297 -0.19 16.58 16.48
N ASP A 298 -0.92 17.61 16.02
CA ASP A 298 -2.22 17.98 16.56
C ASP A 298 -3.24 16.84 16.37
N PHE A 299 -3.28 16.21 15.19
CA PHE A 299 -4.13 15.05 14.92
C PHE A 299 -3.79 13.86 15.84
N LYS A 300 -2.49 13.57 16.04
CA LYS A 300 -2.06 12.48 16.93
C LYS A 300 -2.53 12.69 18.36
N THR A 301 -2.40 13.93 18.87
CA THR A 301 -2.68 14.26 20.27
C THR A 301 -4.11 14.63 20.55
N ASP A 302 -4.95 14.87 19.53
CA ASP A 302 -6.36 15.20 19.71
C ASP A 302 -7.14 14.03 20.32
N ILE A 303 -7.61 14.21 21.55
CA ILE A 303 -8.45 13.25 22.31
C ILE A 303 -9.89 13.77 22.49
N SER A 304 -10.27 14.81 21.78
CA SER A 304 -11.63 15.39 21.87
C SER A 304 -12.71 14.42 21.37
N ASP A 305 -13.97 14.71 21.70
CA ASP A 305 -15.12 13.91 21.25
C ASP A 305 -15.53 14.22 19.78
N ARG A 306 -14.77 15.04 19.07
CA ARG A 306 -14.99 15.37 17.66
C ARG A 306 -14.60 14.21 16.76
N LEU A 307 -15.19 14.13 15.57
CA LEU A 307 -14.68 13.28 14.50
C LEU A 307 -13.40 13.91 13.91
N LYS A 308 -12.31 13.16 13.86
CA LYS A 308 -11.00 13.64 13.39
C LYS A 308 -10.69 13.06 12.04
N LEU A 309 -10.52 13.90 11.03
CA LEU A 309 -10.18 13.52 9.66
C LEU A 309 -8.81 14.10 9.30
N LEU A 310 -7.84 13.26 9.01
CA LEU A 310 -6.54 13.66 8.48
C LEU A 310 -6.50 13.42 6.98
N PHE A 311 -6.64 14.47 6.20
CA PHE A 311 -6.48 14.45 4.76
C PHE A 311 -5.01 14.46 4.39
N CYS A 312 -4.57 13.55 3.53
CA CYS A 312 -3.17 13.43 3.16
C CYS A 312 -2.97 13.04 1.68
N ILE A 313 -1.81 13.44 1.16
CA ILE A 313 -1.31 13.12 -0.17
C ILE A 313 0.06 12.50 0.01
N ASP A 314 0.26 11.27 -0.47
CA ASP A 314 1.51 10.50 -0.54
C ASP A 314 2.39 10.44 0.74
N MET A 315 2.36 11.42 1.63
CA MET A 315 3.21 11.52 2.82
C MET A 315 3.10 10.34 3.77
N LEU A 316 1.89 9.80 3.93
CA LEU A 316 1.62 8.70 4.86
C LEU A 316 1.76 7.32 4.20
N ASN A 317 2.21 7.26 2.95
CA ASN A 317 2.47 5.97 2.30
C ASN A 317 3.62 5.22 2.99
N GLU A 318 4.45 5.92 3.82
CA GLU A 318 5.66 5.33 4.38
C GLU A 318 5.91 5.71 5.83
N GLY A 319 6.23 4.69 6.63
CA GLY A 319 6.89 4.79 7.94
C GLY A 319 6.19 5.57 9.06
N VAL A 320 5.11 6.26 8.77
CA VAL A 320 4.39 7.06 9.76
C VAL A 320 3.37 6.20 10.49
N HIS A 321 3.62 5.94 11.77
CA HIS A 321 2.68 5.24 12.64
C HIS A 321 1.80 6.23 13.41
N VAL A 322 0.49 6.02 13.40
CA VAL A 322 -0.47 6.74 14.24
C VAL A 322 -1.25 5.72 15.05
N GLU A 323 -1.17 5.83 16.35
CA GLU A 323 -1.92 4.97 17.27
C GLU A 323 -3.40 5.37 17.34
N GLY A 324 -4.27 4.40 17.55
CA GLY A 324 -5.70 4.63 17.75
C GLY A 324 -6.46 5.09 16.50
N ILE A 325 -5.97 4.70 15.31
CA ILE A 325 -6.69 4.93 14.05
C ILE A 325 -7.91 4.02 14.00
N SER A 326 -9.09 4.61 13.82
CA SER A 326 -10.36 3.89 13.68
C SER A 326 -10.60 3.37 12.27
N GLY A 327 -9.94 3.95 11.28
CA GLY A 327 -10.03 3.50 9.90
C GLY A 327 -9.33 4.40 8.89
N VAL A 328 -9.41 3.98 7.63
CA VAL A 328 -8.93 4.75 6.48
C VAL A 328 -10.02 4.95 5.45
N ILE A 329 -10.00 6.09 4.77
CA ILE A 329 -10.90 6.43 3.67
C ILE A 329 -10.03 6.68 2.43
N LEU A 330 -10.23 5.88 1.40
CA LEU A 330 -9.46 5.93 0.17
C LEU A 330 -10.28 6.64 -0.91
N PHE A 331 -9.96 7.92 -1.18
CA PHE A 331 -10.57 8.66 -2.30
C PHE A 331 -9.73 8.62 -3.57
N ARG A 332 -8.50 8.10 -3.49
CA ARG A 332 -7.63 8.07 -4.66
C ARG A 332 -7.72 6.72 -5.38
N PRO A 333 -7.73 6.71 -6.72
CA PRO A 333 -7.54 5.49 -7.49
C PRO A 333 -6.09 5.03 -7.30
N THR A 334 -5.87 4.00 -6.51
CA THR A 334 -4.52 3.49 -6.26
C THR A 334 -4.19 2.45 -7.33
N ILE A 335 -3.29 2.81 -8.25
CA ILE A 335 -2.84 1.93 -9.34
C ILE A 335 -1.82 0.90 -8.82
N SER A 336 -1.03 1.27 -7.80
CA SER A 336 0.01 0.40 -7.24
C SER A 336 -0.54 -0.46 -6.09
N PRO A 337 -0.48 -1.80 -6.20
CA PRO A 337 -0.86 -2.70 -5.10
C PRO A 337 -0.08 -2.47 -3.81
N ILE A 338 1.17 -2.01 -3.90
CA ILE A 338 2.00 -1.70 -2.74
C ILE A 338 1.45 -0.49 -2.01
N ILE A 339 1.23 0.63 -2.72
CA ILE A 339 0.70 1.86 -2.12
C ILE A 339 -0.65 1.58 -1.46
N TYR A 340 -1.51 0.80 -2.13
CA TYR A 340 -2.79 0.37 -1.58
C TYR A 340 -2.63 -0.38 -0.24
N LYS A 341 -1.74 -1.37 -0.18
CA LYS A 341 -1.46 -2.14 1.04
C LYS A 341 -0.86 -1.27 2.14
N GLN A 342 0.04 -0.34 1.79
CA GLN A 342 0.60 0.62 2.74
C GLN A 342 -0.48 1.52 3.34
N GLN A 343 -1.43 2.00 2.53
CA GLN A 343 -2.54 2.84 2.98
C GLN A 343 -3.49 2.07 3.91
N ILE A 344 -3.87 0.85 3.54
CA ILE A 344 -4.68 -0.03 4.40
C ILE A 344 -3.92 -0.37 5.69
N GLY A 345 -2.64 -0.71 5.57
CA GLY A 345 -1.78 -1.06 6.69
C GLY A 345 -1.66 0.04 7.76
N ARG A 346 -2.00 1.30 7.43
CA ARG A 346 -2.05 2.38 8.44
C ARG A 346 -3.18 2.22 9.45
N ALA A 347 -4.25 1.55 9.07
CA ALA A 347 -5.34 1.23 9.98
C ALA A 347 -5.11 -0.07 10.76
N LEU A 348 -4.16 -0.89 10.31
CA LEU A 348 -3.87 -2.21 10.87
C LEU A 348 -2.60 -2.16 11.72
N THR A 349 -2.72 -2.42 13.01
CA THR A 349 -1.58 -2.41 13.93
C THR A 349 -1.54 -3.70 14.74
N ALA A 350 -0.38 -4.32 14.83
CA ALA A 350 -0.19 -5.54 15.61
C ALA A 350 -0.48 -5.28 17.09
N GLY A 351 -1.30 -6.16 17.67
CA GLY A 351 -1.76 -6.04 19.06
C GLY A 351 -3.10 -5.33 19.22
N ASP A 352 -3.62 -4.66 18.20
CA ASP A 352 -4.98 -4.11 18.23
C ASP A 352 -6.02 -5.22 18.09
N THR A 353 -7.11 -5.11 18.84
CA THR A 353 -8.22 -6.07 18.81
C THR A 353 -9.45 -5.53 18.08
N ALA A 354 -9.54 -4.23 17.88
CA ALA A 354 -10.64 -3.60 17.18
C ALA A 354 -10.48 -3.75 15.66
N ALA A 355 -11.54 -4.17 14.97
CA ALA A 355 -11.59 -4.21 13.51
C ALA A 355 -11.62 -2.78 12.96
N PRO A 356 -10.57 -2.29 12.28
CA PRO A 356 -10.57 -0.97 11.69
C PRO A 356 -11.47 -0.93 10.46
N LEU A 357 -12.04 0.24 10.20
CA LEU A 357 -12.88 0.48 9.03
C LEU A 357 -12.01 0.89 7.83
N ILE A 358 -12.16 0.21 6.71
CA ILE A 358 -11.62 0.62 5.42
C ILE A 358 -12.78 1.02 4.53
N LEU A 359 -12.84 2.31 4.18
CA LEU A 359 -13.79 2.86 3.22
C LEU A 359 -13.07 3.10 1.89
N ASP A 360 -13.30 2.22 0.93
CA ASP A 360 -12.74 2.33 -0.41
C ASP A 360 -13.75 3.03 -1.33
N VAL A 361 -13.53 4.33 -1.53
CA VAL A 361 -14.39 5.18 -2.34
C VAL A 361 -13.81 5.25 -3.74
N VAL A 362 -14.24 4.33 -4.60
CA VAL A 362 -13.74 4.25 -5.97
C VAL A 362 -14.40 5.29 -6.86
N ASN A 363 -13.59 5.99 -7.65
CA ASN A 363 -14.03 7.01 -8.61
C ASN A 363 -14.00 6.51 -10.07
N ASN A 364 -13.66 5.24 -10.28
CA ASN A 364 -13.69 4.58 -11.59
C ASN A 364 -14.06 3.11 -11.43
N PHE A 365 -14.56 2.51 -12.52
CA PHE A 365 -15.00 1.11 -12.50
C PHE A 365 -13.82 0.12 -12.43
N GLU A 366 -12.64 0.51 -12.86
CA GLU A 366 -11.43 -0.32 -12.85
C GLU A 366 -10.95 -0.55 -11.40
N GLY A 367 -11.24 0.39 -10.49
CA GLY A 367 -10.93 0.28 -9.06
C GLY A 367 -11.84 -0.68 -8.27
N LEU A 368 -12.94 -1.16 -8.84
CA LEU A 368 -13.88 -2.07 -8.16
C LEU A 368 -13.27 -3.43 -7.79
N THR A 369 -12.13 -3.80 -8.38
CA THR A 369 -11.44 -5.07 -8.15
C THR A 369 -10.27 -4.98 -7.17
N SER A 370 -10.00 -3.81 -6.58
CA SER A 370 -8.83 -3.57 -5.71
C SER A 370 -8.78 -4.49 -4.48
N ILE A 371 -9.92 -4.84 -3.91
CA ILE A 371 -10.04 -5.73 -2.75
C ILE A 371 -9.61 -7.18 -3.05
N SER A 372 -9.71 -7.62 -4.31
CA SER A 372 -9.40 -9.01 -4.69
C SER A 372 -7.94 -9.40 -4.36
N GLY A 373 -7.03 -8.43 -4.39
CA GLY A 373 -5.62 -8.65 -4.04
C GLY A 373 -5.41 -9.11 -2.60
N LEU A 374 -6.06 -8.45 -1.63
CA LEU A 374 -5.96 -8.85 -0.21
C LEU A 374 -6.66 -10.19 0.05
N GLN A 375 -7.83 -10.40 -0.57
CA GLN A 375 -8.54 -11.68 -0.44
C GLN A 375 -7.73 -12.84 -1.01
N SER A 376 -7.07 -12.66 -2.16
CA SER A 376 -6.19 -13.67 -2.76
C SER A 376 -5.00 -14.00 -1.86
N GLU A 377 -4.33 -12.99 -1.29
CA GLU A 377 -3.23 -13.21 -0.34
C GLU A 377 -3.68 -13.99 0.90
N MET A 378 -4.87 -13.70 1.43
CA MET A 378 -5.42 -14.44 2.55
C MET A 378 -5.69 -15.90 2.18
N GLN A 379 -6.29 -16.16 1.02
CA GLN A 379 -6.55 -17.52 0.54
C GLN A 379 -5.25 -18.30 0.34
N GLU A 380 -4.26 -17.69 -0.28
CA GLU A 380 -2.93 -18.29 -0.47
C GLU A 380 -2.26 -18.60 0.88
N ALA A 381 -2.36 -17.67 1.85
CA ALA A 381 -1.82 -17.87 3.19
C ALA A 381 -2.52 -19.03 3.92
N VAL A 382 -3.85 -19.11 3.84
CA VAL A 382 -4.64 -20.22 4.40
C VAL A 382 -4.22 -21.55 3.79
N HIS A 383 -4.13 -21.63 2.46
CA HIS A 383 -3.70 -22.85 1.77
C HIS A 383 -2.28 -23.26 2.16
N ARG A 384 -1.35 -22.30 2.24
CA ARG A 384 0.05 -22.54 2.64
C ARG A 384 0.15 -23.05 4.09
N LEU A 385 -0.56 -22.45 5.03
CA LEU A 385 -0.57 -22.86 6.43
C LEU A 385 -1.13 -24.28 6.61
N TYR A 386 -2.23 -24.61 5.92
CA TYR A 386 -2.74 -25.99 5.93
C TYR A 386 -1.76 -26.99 5.31
N ALA A 387 -1.15 -26.66 4.18
CA ALA A 387 -0.18 -27.52 3.50
C ALA A 387 1.06 -27.79 4.37
N ASN A 388 1.48 -26.84 5.20
CA ASN A 388 2.60 -26.96 6.12
C ASN A 388 2.24 -27.62 7.47
N GLY A 389 0.99 -28.01 7.69
CA GLY A 389 0.51 -28.55 8.96
C GLY A 389 0.40 -27.51 10.08
N GLU A 390 0.30 -26.23 9.72
CA GLU A 390 0.24 -25.07 10.61
C GLU A 390 -1.19 -24.48 10.69
N GLY A 391 -2.21 -25.26 10.45
CA GLY A 391 -3.62 -24.82 10.47
C GLY A 391 -4.07 -24.27 11.84
N ASP A 392 -3.40 -24.62 12.91
CA ASP A 392 -3.60 -24.08 14.26
C ASP A 392 -3.23 -22.59 14.39
N LYS A 393 -2.46 -22.07 13.46
CA LYS A 393 -2.10 -20.63 13.40
C LYS A 393 -3.13 -19.77 12.67
N ILE A 394 -4.16 -20.35 12.08
CA ILE A 394 -5.21 -19.62 11.37
C ILE A 394 -6.23 -19.12 12.41
N VAL A 395 -6.27 -17.80 12.58
CA VAL A 395 -7.22 -17.08 13.46
C VAL A 395 -8.47 -16.69 12.69
N THR A 396 -8.30 -16.21 11.44
CA THR A 396 -9.41 -15.86 10.57
C THR A 396 -9.10 -16.21 9.12
N GLU A 397 -10.11 -16.75 8.41
CA GLU A 397 -10.00 -17.04 6.98
C GLU A 397 -10.63 -15.93 6.12
N ARG A 398 -11.40 -15.05 6.72
CA ARG A 398 -12.20 -14.03 6.04
C ARG A 398 -12.29 -12.77 6.88
N PHE A 399 -12.55 -11.64 6.23
CA PHE A 399 -12.95 -10.39 6.87
C PHE A 399 -14.27 -9.91 6.29
N GLU A 400 -14.92 -8.99 7.00
CA GLU A 400 -16.21 -8.45 6.59
C GLU A 400 -16.03 -7.54 5.37
N VAL A 401 -16.69 -7.89 4.26
CA VAL A 401 -16.73 -7.09 3.03
C VAL A 401 -18.15 -6.67 2.75
N ILE A 402 -18.38 -5.38 2.67
CA ILE A 402 -19.68 -4.79 2.32
C ILE A 402 -19.50 -4.07 0.99
N GLU A 403 -19.94 -4.70 -0.07
CA GLU A 403 -19.95 -4.11 -1.40
C GLU A 403 -21.27 -3.35 -1.62
N GLN A 404 -21.25 -2.03 -1.40
CA GLN A 404 -22.38 -1.15 -1.73
C GLN A 404 -22.68 -1.10 -3.24
N VAL A 405 -21.74 -1.58 -4.03
CA VAL A 405 -21.76 -1.53 -5.50
C VAL A 405 -21.59 -2.90 -6.14
N HIS A 406 -21.98 -3.98 -5.43
CA HIS A 406 -21.84 -5.35 -5.93
C HIS A 406 -22.46 -5.54 -7.31
N ASP A 407 -23.71 -5.10 -7.50
CA ASP A 407 -24.39 -5.21 -8.76
C ASP A 407 -23.73 -4.36 -9.87
N CYS A 408 -23.20 -3.19 -9.50
CA CYS A 408 -22.42 -2.36 -10.41
C CYS A 408 -21.15 -3.07 -10.89
N ARG A 409 -20.44 -3.77 -9.99
CA ARG A 409 -19.24 -4.53 -10.34
C ARG A 409 -19.55 -5.66 -11.32
N ILE A 410 -20.57 -6.46 -11.04
CA ILE A 410 -20.99 -7.56 -11.94
C ILE A 410 -21.37 -7.03 -13.33
N LEU A 411 -22.16 -5.96 -13.37
CA LEU A 411 -22.57 -5.34 -14.65
C LEU A 411 -21.37 -4.78 -15.41
N PHE A 412 -20.42 -4.18 -14.70
CA PHE A 412 -19.20 -3.65 -15.28
C PHE A 412 -18.27 -4.75 -15.81
N GLU A 413 -18.06 -5.83 -15.06
CA GLU A 413 -17.27 -7.00 -15.50
C GLU A 413 -17.84 -7.59 -16.80
N ARG A 414 -19.16 -7.79 -16.86
CA ARG A 414 -19.84 -8.27 -18.07
C ARG A 414 -19.70 -7.30 -19.25
N LEU A 415 -19.79 -5.99 -19.00
CA LEU A 415 -19.57 -4.98 -20.03
C LEU A 415 -18.12 -5.03 -20.54
N GLN A 416 -17.13 -5.18 -19.66
CA GLN A 416 -15.71 -5.33 -20.03
C GLN A 416 -15.45 -6.60 -20.84
N GLU A 417 -15.97 -7.75 -20.40
CA GLU A 417 -15.81 -9.02 -21.11
C GLU A 417 -16.38 -8.92 -22.54
N ASN A 418 -17.56 -8.35 -22.69
CA ASN A 418 -18.16 -8.17 -24.01
C ASN A 418 -17.37 -7.19 -24.90
N LEU A 419 -16.85 -6.10 -24.34
CA LEU A 419 -16.02 -5.16 -25.10
C LEU A 419 -14.66 -5.77 -25.47
N SER A 420 -14.06 -6.58 -24.59
CA SER A 420 -12.79 -7.26 -24.83
C SER A 420 -12.94 -8.39 -25.84
N SER A 421 -13.98 -9.22 -25.73
CA SER A 421 -14.27 -10.27 -26.69
C SER A 421 -14.58 -9.71 -28.08
N SER A 422 -15.22 -8.54 -28.15
CA SER A 422 -15.41 -7.82 -29.41
C SER A 422 -14.09 -7.41 -30.05
N TRP A 423 -13.14 -6.87 -29.25
CA TRP A 423 -11.81 -6.49 -29.75
C TRP A 423 -11.00 -7.71 -30.21
N GLU A 424 -11.00 -8.79 -29.45
CA GLU A 424 -10.32 -10.04 -29.81
C GLU A 424 -10.87 -10.63 -31.10
N HIS A 425 -12.19 -10.52 -31.31
CA HIS A 425 -12.84 -10.98 -32.53
C HIS A 425 -12.37 -10.18 -33.76
N TYR A 426 -12.34 -8.85 -33.65
CA TYR A 426 -11.79 -7.99 -34.72
C TYR A 426 -10.28 -8.23 -34.93
N PHE A 427 -9.53 -8.44 -33.87
CA PHE A 427 -8.09 -8.74 -33.96
C PHE A 427 -7.85 -10.11 -34.64
N SER A 428 -8.65 -11.10 -34.31
CA SER A 428 -8.59 -12.42 -34.95
C SER A 428 -8.87 -12.33 -36.46
N GLU A 429 -9.92 -11.61 -36.84
CA GLU A 429 -10.27 -11.39 -38.26
C GLU A 429 -9.20 -10.57 -39.00
N ALA A 430 -8.57 -9.58 -38.33
CA ALA A 430 -7.43 -8.85 -38.88
C ALA A 430 -6.23 -9.75 -39.10
N SER A 431 -5.98 -10.69 -38.19
CA SER A 431 -4.88 -11.67 -38.27
C SER A 431 -5.14 -12.67 -39.44
N ILE A 432 -6.39 -13.11 -39.64
CA ILE A 432 -6.77 -13.93 -40.78
C ILE A 432 -6.54 -13.17 -42.08
N TYR A 433 -7.01 -11.92 -42.18
CA TYR A 433 -6.81 -11.08 -43.35
C TYR A 433 -5.31 -10.89 -43.66
N TYR A 434 -4.48 -10.65 -42.64
CA TYR A 434 -3.03 -10.55 -42.76
C TYR A 434 -2.39 -11.84 -43.30
N ALA A 435 -2.85 -13.00 -42.83
CA ALA A 435 -2.37 -14.30 -43.28
C ALA A 435 -2.71 -14.56 -44.76
N GLU A 436 -3.85 -14.07 -45.20
CA GLU A 436 -4.31 -14.24 -46.61
C GLU A 436 -3.66 -13.24 -47.58
N HIS A 437 -3.44 -12.00 -47.14
CA HIS A 437 -3.06 -10.89 -48.02
C HIS A 437 -1.63 -10.39 -47.79
N GLY A 438 -0.93 -10.81 -46.72
CA GLY A 438 0.43 -10.42 -46.34
C GLY A 438 0.58 -8.97 -45.84
N ASN A 439 -0.53 -8.26 -45.67
CA ASN A 439 -0.55 -6.87 -45.16
C ASN A 439 -1.92 -6.56 -44.52
N LEU A 440 -2.01 -5.43 -43.81
CA LEU A 440 -3.23 -4.91 -43.20
C LEU A 440 -3.79 -3.68 -43.95
N ASN A 441 -3.54 -3.55 -45.25
CA ASN A 441 -4.12 -2.50 -46.07
C ASN A 441 -5.59 -2.82 -46.41
N ILE A 442 -6.41 -2.87 -45.37
CA ILE A 442 -7.83 -3.28 -45.48
C ILE A 442 -8.65 -2.09 -46.01
N PRO A 443 -9.38 -2.27 -47.10
CA PRO A 443 -10.27 -1.20 -47.62
C PRO A 443 -11.28 -0.78 -46.54
N LYS A 444 -11.53 0.53 -46.41
CA LYS A 444 -12.43 1.08 -45.37
C LYS A 444 -13.82 0.42 -45.33
N LEU A 445 -14.36 -0.02 -46.47
CA LEU A 445 -15.67 -0.66 -46.57
C LEU A 445 -15.60 -2.20 -46.49
N TYR A 446 -14.46 -2.77 -46.23
CA TYR A 446 -14.28 -4.22 -46.12
C TYR A 446 -15.05 -4.78 -44.92
N THR A 447 -15.90 -5.74 -45.20
CA THR A 447 -16.64 -6.52 -44.21
C THR A 447 -16.20 -7.98 -44.33
N THR A 448 -15.89 -8.61 -43.18
CA THR A 448 -15.51 -10.02 -43.15
C THR A 448 -16.65 -10.94 -43.52
N PRO A 449 -16.41 -12.23 -43.87
CA PRO A 449 -17.47 -13.22 -44.09
C PRO A 449 -18.38 -13.40 -42.86
N SER A 450 -17.91 -13.13 -41.66
CA SER A 450 -18.68 -13.14 -40.42
C SER A 450 -19.50 -11.87 -40.17
N GLY A 451 -19.47 -10.90 -41.11
CA GLY A 451 -20.25 -9.66 -41.06
C GLY A 451 -19.62 -8.51 -40.26
N LEU A 452 -18.34 -8.61 -39.86
CA LEU A 452 -17.63 -7.57 -39.14
C LEU A 452 -17.06 -6.50 -40.07
N SER A 453 -17.29 -5.24 -39.77
CA SER A 453 -16.76 -4.08 -40.52
C SER A 453 -15.28 -3.83 -40.21
N LEU A 454 -14.40 -4.75 -40.63
CA LEU A 454 -12.99 -4.78 -40.28
C LEU A 454 -12.22 -3.55 -40.78
N GLY A 455 -12.56 -3.08 -41.99
CA GLY A 455 -11.90 -1.92 -42.60
C GLY A 455 -12.16 -0.60 -41.84
N VAL A 456 -13.32 -0.48 -41.22
CA VAL A 456 -13.64 0.69 -40.37
C VAL A 456 -12.95 0.60 -39.02
N TRP A 457 -12.88 -0.58 -38.44
CA TRP A 457 -12.25 -0.80 -37.12
C TRP A 457 -10.75 -0.47 -37.14
N LEU A 458 -10.04 -0.77 -38.21
CA LEU A 458 -8.60 -0.46 -38.34
C LEU A 458 -8.28 1.03 -38.50
N VAL A 459 -9.23 1.86 -38.86
CA VAL A 459 -9.05 3.30 -39.13
C VAL A 459 -9.46 4.14 -37.91
N THR A 460 -10.12 3.52 -36.92
CA THR A 460 -10.52 4.16 -35.65
C THR A 460 -9.53 3.89 -34.56
#